data_3c7b24bc58e56d2727b415023f5f3020
#
_entry.id   3c7b24bc58e56d2727b415023f5f3020
#
_cell.length_a   1.000
_cell.length_b   1.000
_cell.length_c   1.000
_cell.angle_alpha   90.00
_cell.angle_beta   90.00
_cell.angle_gamma   90.00
#
_symmetry.space_group_name_H-M   'P 1'
#
loop_
_entity.id
_entity.type
_entity.pdbx_description
1 polymer ?
#
loop_
_entity_poly.entity_id
_entity_poly.type
_entity_poly.pdbx_seq_one_letter_code
_entity_poly.pdbx_strand_id
1 'polypeptide(L)'
;MRLHQLRSLLVLFNLIVLMVASAAAEPASVVQYEVYAVRFASLPGCPVHYLVQGPDDGRKIDLTMTFWVIKGGGKIILFDSGYSRDEIRKDYPANDFIRPTEVLAELKIKPEEVTDVVISHIHNDHADGVDLFLKAKVWMQREEYGHYVADALRTGKKVAGADPVDVATLAKINKSGRLSFVDGDNKEIFPGITCYIGGKHTWQSQYLGVQTRRGSVILASDNVYLFENLEKHLPITATLDAKANLAAQDRMRTLAASPDLIIPGHDPQVFTRFPKVAPHVVRVD
;
A
#
# COMPACT_ATOMS: atom_id res chain seq x y z
N MET A 1 80.77 -54.62 -33.52
CA MET A 1 80.62 -53.26 -34.08
C MET A 1 79.26 -53.12 -34.73
N ARG A 2 78.30 -52.57 -34.10
CA ARG A 2 77.02 -52.03 -34.70
C ARG A 2 76.44 -51.02 -33.71
N LEU A 3 76.35 -49.76 -34.16
CA LEU A 3 75.70 -48.63 -33.46
C LEU A 3 74.21 -48.89 -33.44
N HIS A 4 73.57 -48.71 -32.30
CA HIS A 4 72.11 -48.51 -32.22
C HIS A 4 71.81 -47.10 -31.89
N GLN A 5 71.09 -46.45 -32.83
CA GLN A 5 70.51 -45.10 -32.65
C GLN A 5 69.26 -45.19 -31.80
N LEU A 6 69.26 -44.48 -30.65
CA LEU A 6 68.05 -44.20 -29.91
C LEU A 6 67.35 -42.98 -30.55
N ARG A 7 66.11 -43.18 -30.99
CA ARG A 7 65.21 -42.07 -31.38
C ARG A 7 64.38 -41.68 -30.18
N SER A 8 64.63 -40.47 -29.68
CA SER A 8 63.81 -39.88 -28.62
C SER A 8 62.51 -39.30 -29.24
N LEU A 9 61.37 -39.82 -28.79
CA LEU A 9 60.02 -39.32 -29.14
C LEU A 9 59.67 -38.25 -28.15
N LEU A 10 59.64 -36.95 -28.56
CA LEU A 10 59.07 -35.84 -27.78
C LEU A 10 57.53 -35.87 -27.92
N VAL A 11 56.83 -36.20 -26.86
CA VAL A 11 55.37 -36.04 -26.78
C VAL A 11 55.08 -34.65 -26.24
N LEU A 12 54.57 -33.74 -27.13
CA LEU A 12 54.07 -32.42 -26.74
C LEU A 12 52.68 -32.63 -26.13
N PHE A 13 52.55 -32.39 -24.82
CA PHE A 13 51.24 -32.31 -24.13
C PHE A 13 50.71 -30.87 -24.29
N ASN A 14 49.75 -30.69 -25.18
CA ASN A 14 48.99 -29.41 -25.24
C ASN A 14 47.98 -29.36 -24.11
N LEU A 15 48.24 -28.56 -23.08
CA LEU A 15 47.33 -28.28 -21.99
C LEU A 15 46.37 -27.18 -22.49
N ILE A 16 45.17 -27.57 -22.92
CA ILE A 16 44.08 -26.59 -23.20
C ILE A 16 43.48 -26.17 -21.85
N VAL A 17 43.86 -24.99 -21.38
CA VAL A 17 43.20 -24.33 -20.24
C VAL A 17 41.87 -23.74 -20.72
N LEU A 18 40.75 -24.42 -20.40
CA LEU A 18 39.42 -23.91 -20.60
C LEU A 18 39.19 -22.80 -19.54
N MET A 19 39.29 -21.53 -19.92
CA MET A 19 38.80 -20.42 -19.11
C MET A 19 37.27 -20.46 -19.11
N VAL A 20 36.67 -21.00 -18.05
CA VAL A 20 35.24 -20.82 -17.78
C VAL A 20 35.08 -19.38 -17.30
N ALA A 21 34.67 -18.48 -18.19
CA ALA A 21 34.22 -17.15 -17.81
C ALA A 21 32.94 -17.31 -16.98
N SER A 22 33.05 -17.20 -15.66
CA SER A 22 31.90 -17.06 -14.79
C SER A 22 31.23 -15.72 -15.13
N ALA A 23 30.16 -15.76 -15.89
CA ALA A 23 29.28 -14.61 -16.05
C ALA A 23 28.69 -14.29 -14.66
N ALA A 24 29.26 -13.29 -13.99
CA ALA A 24 28.62 -12.73 -12.81
C ALA A 24 27.23 -12.28 -13.26
N ALA A 25 26.16 -12.88 -12.70
CA ALA A 25 24.82 -12.42 -12.91
C ALA A 25 24.76 -10.94 -12.47
N GLU A 26 24.39 -10.04 -13.38
CA GLU A 26 24.12 -8.65 -13.00
C GLU A 26 23.11 -8.66 -11.84
N PRO A 27 23.32 -7.85 -10.80
CA PRO A 27 22.35 -7.76 -9.72
C PRO A 27 21.00 -7.36 -10.35
N ALA A 28 19.97 -8.17 -10.07
CA ALA A 28 18.63 -7.90 -10.56
C ALA A 28 18.28 -6.45 -10.21
N SER A 29 17.95 -5.63 -11.22
CA SER A 29 17.61 -4.24 -11.01
C SER A 29 16.47 -4.16 -10.03
N VAL A 30 16.66 -3.47 -8.91
CA VAL A 30 15.61 -3.28 -7.90
C VAL A 30 14.44 -2.57 -8.61
N VAL A 31 13.27 -3.19 -8.56
CA VAL A 31 12.07 -2.60 -9.15
C VAL A 31 11.79 -1.29 -8.42
N GLN A 32 11.70 -0.21 -9.17
CA GLN A 32 11.36 1.11 -8.66
C GLN A 32 9.97 1.49 -9.14
N TYR A 33 9.17 2.01 -8.22
CA TYR A 33 7.79 2.39 -8.49
C TYR A 33 7.63 3.89 -8.54
N GLU A 34 6.64 4.34 -9.32
CA GLU A 34 6.04 5.66 -9.22
C GLU A 34 4.83 5.57 -8.29
N VAL A 35 4.68 6.55 -7.38
CA VAL A 35 3.60 6.56 -6.39
C VAL A 35 2.82 7.86 -6.47
N TYR A 36 1.51 7.74 -6.60
CA TYR A 36 0.58 8.87 -6.69
C TYR A 36 -0.45 8.81 -5.58
N ALA A 37 -0.68 9.92 -4.89
CA ALA A 37 -1.85 10.11 -4.05
C ALA A 37 -2.99 10.68 -4.90
N VAL A 38 -4.15 10.07 -4.83
CA VAL A 38 -5.34 10.40 -5.60
C VAL A 38 -6.46 10.79 -4.65
N ARG A 39 -6.86 12.07 -4.67
CA ARG A 39 -8.00 12.57 -3.90
C ARG A 39 -9.28 12.34 -4.68
N PHE A 40 -10.22 11.64 -4.10
CA PHE A 40 -11.53 11.40 -4.72
C PHE A 40 -12.68 12.15 -4.03
N ALA A 41 -12.45 12.72 -2.86
CA ALA A 41 -13.41 13.56 -2.15
C ALA A 41 -12.72 14.44 -1.10
N SER A 42 -13.42 15.46 -0.61
CA SER A 42 -13.04 16.25 0.57
C SER A 42 -14.23 16.42 1.49
N LEU A 43 -14.06 16.14 2.78
CA LEU A 43 -15.06 16.32 3.82
C LEU A 43 -14.80 17.62 4.56
N PRO A 44 -15.65 18.64 4.41
CA PRO A 44 -15.39 19.94 5.01
C PRO A 44 -15.59 19.94 6.52
N GLY A 45 -14.74 20.67 7.22
CA GLY A 45 -14.94 21.05 8.62
C GLY A 45 -14.81 19.91 9.64
N CYS A 46 -14.03 18.86 9.35
CA CYS A 46 -13.76 17.77 10.29
C CYS A 46 -12.97 18.29 11.51
N PRO A 47 -13.43 18.09 12.77
CA PRO A 47 -12.69 18.50 13.94
C PRO A 47 -11.36 17.72 14.06
N VAL A 48 -10.26 18.43 14.30
CA VAL A 48 -8.92 17.83 14.34
C VAL A 48 -8.79 16.81 15.47
N HIS A 49 -9.46 17.01 16.60
CA HIS A 49 -9.42 16.06 17.73
C HIS A 49 -10.04 14.69 17.41
N TYR A 50 -10.80 14.54 16.31
CA TYR A 50 -11.23 13.23 15.79
C TYR A 50 -10.12 12.48 15.06
N LEU A 51 -9.06 13.17 14.68
CA LEU A 51 -7.97 12.63 13.88
C LEU A 51 -6.67 12.48 14.70
N VAL A 52 -6.38 13.47 15.54
CA VAL A 52 -5.19 13.53 16.39
C VAL A 52 -5.64 13.50 17.84
N GLN A 53 -5.16 12.52 18.60
CA GLN A 53 -5.53 12.38 20.01
C GLN A 53 -5.08 13.61 20.81
N GLY A 54 -6.05 14.24 21.50
CA GLY A 54 -5.82 15.44 22.30
C GLY A 54 -7.12 16.12 22.67
N PRO A 55 -7.06 17.23 23.41
CA PRO A 55 -8.24 18.04 23.73
C PRO A 55 -8.82 18.67 22.47
N ASP A 56 -10.13 18.92 22.49
CA ASP A 56 -10.76 19.74 21.45
C ASP A 56 -10.30 21.20 21.59
N ASP A 57 -9.52 21.67 20.63
CA ASP A 57 -9.02 23.03 20.55
C ASP A 57 -9.82 23.90 19.55
N GLY A 58 -10.95 23.38 19.05
CA GLY A 58 -11.83 24.05 18.10
C GLY A 58 -11.32 24.08 16.66
N ARG A 59 -10.14 23.52 16.37
CA ARG A 59 -9.60 23.46 14.99
C ARG A 59 -10.42 22.49 14.13
N LYS A 60 -10.58 22.88 12.87
CA LYS A 60 -11.21 22.05 11.84
C LYS A 60 -10.33 21.99 10.60
N ILE A 61 -10.48 20.93 9.86
CA ILE A 61 -9.75 20.66 8.62
C ILE A 61 -10.71 20.09 7.57
N ASP A 62 -10.46 20.38 6.30
CA ASP A 62 -11.15 19.70 5.22
C ASP A 62 -10.41 18.36 4.95
N LEU A 63 -10.98 17.28 5.48
CA LEU A 63 -10.38 15.94 5.43
C LEU A 63 -10.38 15.45 3.99
N THR A 64 -9.26 14.97 3.48
CA THR A 64 -9.19 14.38 2.14
C THR A 64 -9.48 12.88 2.17
N MET A 65 -10.34 12.43 1.25
CA MET A 65 -10.53 11.00 0.96
C MET A 65 -9.56 10.60 -0.14
N THR A 66 -8.64 9.69 0.18
CA THR A 66 -7.47 9.39 -0.65
C THR A 66 -7.29 7.89 -0.82
N PHE A 67 -6.91 7.48 -2.02
CA PHE A 67 -6.26 6.19 -2.28
C PHE A 67 -4.97 6.42 -3.06
N TRP A 68 -4.12 5.41 -3.15
CA TRP A 68 -2.83 5.56 -3.83
C TRP A 68 -2.73 4.66 -5.05
N VAL A 69 -2.06 5.16 -6.10
CA VAL A 69 -1.73 4.41 -7.30
C VAL A 69 -0.22 4.18 -7.32
N ILE A 70 0.18 2.92 -7.45
CA ILE A 70 1.57 2.48 -7.50
C ILE A 70 1.81 1.85 -8.88
N LYS A 71 2.74 2.43 -9.67
CA LYS A 71 3.03 1.98 -11.03
C LYS A 71 4.49 1.52 -11.15
N GLY A 72 4.70 0.32 -11.64
CA GLY A 72 6.05 -0.24 -11.86
C GLY A 72 6.02 -1.76 -11.95
N GLY A 73 7.12 -2.36 -12.39
CA GLY A 73 7.21 -3.82 -12.51
C GLY A 73 6.14 -4.47 -13.39
N GLY A 74 5.60 -3.74 -14.37
CA GLY A 74 4.50 -4.22 -15.22
C GLY A 74 3.12 -4.24 -14.53
N LYS A 75 2.97 -3.57 -13.38
CA LYS A 75 1.75 -3.54 -12.57
C LYS A 75 1.20 -2.14 -12.40
N ILE A 76 -0.11 -2.05 -12.23
CA ILE A 76 -0.85 -0.91 -11.69
C ILE A 76 -1.56 -1.40 -10.45
N ILE A 77 -1.09 -0.98 -9.30
CA ILE A 77 -1.55 -1.42 -8.00
C ILE A 77 -2.24 -0.26 -7.31
N LEU A 78 -3.41 -0.50 -6.75
CA LEU A 78 -4.05 0.45 -5.84
C LEU A 78 -3.73 0.05 -4.40
N PHE A 79 -3.45 1.04 -3.56
CA PHE A 79 -3.51 0.90 -2.11
C PHE A 79 -4.75 1.65 -1.64
N ASP A 80 -5.71 0.89 -1.12
CA ASP A 80 -7.11 1.24 -0.91
C ASP A 80 -7.90 1.50 -2.20
N SER A 81 -9.21 1.57 -2.12
CA SER A 81 -10.10 1.63 -3.28
C SER A 81 -11.12 2.78 -3.21
N GLY A 82 -11.14 3.51 -2.11
CA GLY A 82 -12.16 4.52 -1.87
C GLY A 82 -13.55 3.92 -1.65
N TYR A 83 -14.57 4.75 -1.77
CA TYR A 83 -15.98 4.36 -1.74
C TYR A 83 -16.73 4.83 -3.00
N SER A 84 -17.87 4.19 -3.27
CA SER A 84 -18.67 4.54 -4.45
C SER A 84 -20.18 4.49 -4.21
N ARG A 85 -20.65 3.78 -3.18
CA ARG A 85 -22.06 3.61 -2.88
C ARG A 85 -22.73 4.90 -2.40
N ASP A 86 -23.95 5.15 -2.85
CA ASP A 86 -24.72 6.37 -2.48
C ASP A 86 -25.07 6.40 -0.99
N GLU A 87 -25.21 5.24 -0.34
CA GLU A 87 -25.44 5.14 1.10
C GLU A 87 -24.25 5.72 1.88
N ILE A 88 -23.02 5.34 1.52
CA ILE A 88 -21.80 5.83 2.14
C ILE A 88 -21.61 7.33 1.86
N ARG A 89 -21.93 7.78 0.65
CA ARG A 89 -21.85 9.20 0.28
C ARG A 89 -22.77 10.09 1.12
N LYS A 90 -23.86 9.57 1.67
CA LYS A 90 -24.72 10.30 2.60
C LYS A 90 -24.06 10.47 3.98
N ASP A 91 -23.29 9.47 4.41
CA ASP A 91 -22.56 9.51 5.68
C ASP A 91 -21.31 10.39 5.59
N TYR A 92 -20.73 10.49 4.37
CA TYR A 92 -19.60 11.38 4.05
C TYR A 92 -20.00 12.45 3.04
N PRO A 93 -20.66 13.53 3.47
CA PRO A 93 -21.16 14.59 2.58
C PRO A 93 -20.02 15.44 2.02
N ALA A 94 -19.40 14.97 0.98
CA ALA A 94 -18.31 15.65 0.27
C ALA A 94 -18.85 16.60 -0.78
N ASN A 95 -18.22 17.77 -0.93
CA ASN A 95 -18.61 18.77 -1.94
C ASN A 95 -18.09 18.45 -3.34
N ASP A 96 -17.02 17.66 -3.46
CA ASP A 96 -16.25 17.42 -4.68
C ASP A 96 -15.98 15.91 -4.92
N PHE A 97 -16.97 15.07 -4.59
CA PHE A 97 -16.85 13.64 -4.82
C PHE A 97 -16.72 13.29 -6.30
N ILE A 98 -15.68 12.53 -6.64
CA ILE A 98 -15.45 11.90 -7.94
C ILE A 98 -15.33 10.41 -7.72
N ARG A 99 -16.06 9.62 -8.49
CA ARG A 99 -15.97 8.15 -8.36
C ARG A 99 -14.52 7.67 -8.55
N PRO A 100 -14.00 6.75 -7.74
CA PRO A 100 -12.62 6.27 -7.85
C PRO A 100 -12.19 5.86 -9.26
N THR A 101 -13.09 5.23 -10.04
CA THR A 101 -12.83 4.85 -11.43
C THR A 101 -12.75 6.06 -12.38
N GLU A 102 -13.43 7.14 -12.07
CA GLU A 102 -13.43 8.35 -12.90
C GLU A 102 -12.18 9.19 -12.65
N VAL A 103 -11.76 9.32 -11.38
CA VAL A 103 -10.53 10.08 -11.06
C VAL A 103 -9.26 9.38 -11.56
N LEU A 104 -9.25 8.05 -11.71
CA LEU A 104 -8.14 7.31 -12.32
C LEU A 104 -7.88 7.72 -13.79
N ALA A 105 -8.90 8.23 -14.50
CA ALA A 105 -8.73 8.73 -15.86
C ALA A 105 -7.76 9.93 -15.94
N GLU A 106 -7.55 10.67 -14.84
CA GLU A 106 -6.53 11.73 -14.77
C GLU A 106 -5.10 11.20 -14.91
N LEU A 107 -4.88 9.93 -14.53
CA LEU A 107 -3.62 9.21 -14.77
C LEU A 107 -3.64 8.37 -16.07
N LYS A 108 -4.71 8.50 -16.89
CA LYS A 108 -4.95 7.70 -18.10
C LYS A 108 -5.00 6.19 -17.81
N ILE A 109 -5.52 5.83 -16.64
CA ILE A 109 -5.70 4.43 -16.20
C ILE A 109 -7.18 4.08 -16.32
N LYS A 110 -7.47 2.97 -16.99
CA LYS A 110 -8.81 2.36 -16.99
C LYS A 110 -8.94 1.37 -15.82
N PRO A 111 -10.13 1.20 -15.25
CA PRO A 111 -10.32 0.25 -14.14
C PRO A 111 -9.86 -1.19 -14.44
N GLU A 112 -9.98 -1.61 -15.71
CA GLU A 112 -9.58 -2.94 -16.17
C GLU A 112 -8.06 -3.15 -16.25
N GLU A 113 -7.28 -2.08 -16.19
CA GLU A 113 -5.81 -2.09 -16.20
C GLU A 113 -5.23 -2.23 -14.80
N VAL A 114 -6.06 -2.01 -13.75
CA VAL A 114 -5.65 -2.25 -12.36
C VAL A 114 -5.43 -3.74 -12.16
N THR A 115 -4.20 -4.09 -11.84
CA THR A 115 -3.78 -5.49 -11.67
C THR A 115 -4.03 -6.02 -10.26
N ASP A 116 -3.89 -5.15 -9.27
CA ASP A 116 -3.96 -5.50 -7.85
C ASP A 116 -4.56 -4.36 -7.04
N VAL A 117 -5.31 -4.69 -5.98
CA VAL A 117 -5.79 -3.76 -4.96
C VAL A 117 -5.33 -4.28 -3.61
N VAL A 118 -4.57 -3.50 -2.87
CA VAL A 118 -4.16 -3.82 -1.51
C VAL A 118 -5.04 -3.02 -0.56
N ILE A 119 -5.83 -3.69 0.26
CA ILE A 119 -6.71 -3.05 1.24
C ILE A 119 -5.94 -2.87 2.54
N SER A 120 -5.85 -1.64 3.01
CA SER A 120 -5.20 -1.32 4.28
C SER A 120 -5.96 -1.85 5.48
N HIS A 121 -7.30 -1.71 5.47
CA HIS A 121 -8.22 -2.15 6.51
C HIS A 121 -9.68 -2.14 6.00
N ILE A 122 -10.60 -2.58 6.87
CA ILE A 122 -11.99 -2.89 6.50
C ILE A 122 -12.93 -1.67 6.35
N HIS A 123 -12.56 -0.47 6.80
CA HIS A 123 -13.48 0.65 6.74
C HIS A 123 -13.92 0.97 5.31
N ASN A 124 -15.14 1.45 5.20
CA ASN A 124 -15.82 1.61 3.91
C ASN A 124 -15.15 2.60 2.97
N ASP A 125 -14.51 3.65 3.48
CA ASP A 125 -13.78 4.62 2.67
C ASP A 125 -12.44 4.11 2.10
N HIS A 126 -12.06 2.88 2.49
CA HIS A 126 -10.88 2.16 1.97
C HIS A 126 -11.26 0.90 1.18
N ALA A 127 -12.31 0.18 1.58
CA ALA A 127 -12.65 -1.13 1.05
C ALA A 127 -13.87 -1.16 0.11
N ASP A 128 -14.81 -0.20 0.19
CA ASP A 128 -16.06 -0.24 -0.55
C ASP A 128 -15.87 -0.25 -2.08
N GLY A 129 -14.91 0.52 -2.59
CA GLY A 129 -14.67 0.61 -4.03
C GLY A 129 -13.99 -0.61 -4.66
N VAL A 130 -13.66 -1.65 -3.89
CA VAL A 130 -12.88 -2.80 -4.38
C VAL A 130 -13.58 -3.59 -5.48
N ASP A 131 -14.89 -3.61 -5.53
CA ASP A 131 -15.68 -4.29 -6.56
C ASP A 131 -15.75 -3.52 -7.89
N LEU A 132 -15.29 -2.28 -7.93
CA LEU A 132 -15.12 -1.51 -9.18
C LEU A 132 -13.96 -2.06 -10.03
N PHE A 133 -13.04 -2.83 -9.45
CA PHE A 133 -11.83 -3.35 -10.09
C PHE A 133 -11.94 -4.86 -10.33
N LEU A 134 -12.80 -5.26 -11.26
CA LEU A 134 -13.23 -6.65 -11.46
C LEU A 134 -12.10 -7.61 -11.84
N LYS A 135 -11.02 -7.12 -12.47
CA LYS A 135 -9.86 -7.93 -12.90
C LYS A 135 -8.75 -7.98 -11.86
N ALA A 136 -8.78 -7.06 -10.90
CA ALA A 136 -7.71 -6.94 -9.91
C ALA A 136 -7.71 -8.12 -8.93
N LYS A 137 -6.52 -8.58 -8.57
CA LYS A 137 -6.30 -9.41 -7.40
C LYS A 137 -6.36 -8.53 -6.16
N VAL A 138 -7.03 -8.99 -5.12
CA VAL A 138 -7.20 -8.22 -3.88
C VAL A 138 -6.30 -8.81 -2.80
N TRP A 139 -5.62 -7.94 -2.04
CA TRP A 139 -4.71 -8.31 -0.96
C TRP A 139 -5.17 -7.68 0.35
N MET A 140 -5.24 -8.46 1.41
CA MET A 140 -5.66 -8.02 2.74
C MET A 140 -4.98 -8.86 3.81
N GLN A 141 -4.76 -8.29 4.99
CA GLN A 141 -4.27 -9.06 6.14
C GLN A 141 -5.26 -10.19 6.49
N ARG A 142 -4.75 -11.40 6.68
CA ARG A 142 -5.55 -12.59 7.03
C ARG A 142 -6.35 -12.37 8.30
N GLU A 143 -5.73 -11.82 9.34
CA GLU A 143 -6.37 -11.58 10.63
C GLU A 143 -7.43 -10.49 10.57
N GLU A 144 -7.26 -9.47 9.72
CA GLU A 144 -8.27 -8.45 9.46
C GLU A 144 -9.51 -9.07 8.82
N TYR A 145 -9.32 -9.86 7.76
CA TYR A 145 -10.40 -10.61 7.12
C TYR A 145 -11.05 -11.60 8.10
N GLY A 146 -10.26 -12.32 8.89
CA GLY A 146 -10.74 -13.26 9.90
C GLY A 146 -11.71 -12.62 10.87
N HIS A 147 -11.30 -11.50 11.46
CA HIS A 147 -12.07 -10.78 12.48
C HIS A 147 -13.35 -10.14 11.91
N TYR A 148 -13.24 -9.41 10.78
CA TYR A 148 -14.36 -8.61 10.29
C TYR A 148 -15.26 -9.37 9.30
N VAL A 149 -14.71 -10.24 8.47
CA VAL A 149 -15.47 -10.93 7.42
C VAL A 149 -15.84 -12.34 7.83
N ALA A 150 -14.87 -13.19 8.19
CA ALA A 150 -15.15 -14.59 8.49
C ALA A 150 -16.00 -14.74 9.76
N ASP A 151 -15.72 -13.96 10.81
CA ASP A 151 -16.51 -13.98 12.05
C ASP A 151 -17.91 -13.43 11.85
N ALA A 152 -18.10 -12.35 11.07
CA ALA A 152 -19.44 -11.84 10.74
C ALA A 152 -20.27 -12.91 10.01
N LEU A 153 -19.69 -13.58 9.02
CA LEU A 153 -20.38 -14.67 8.28
C LEU A 153 -20.69 -15.86 9.17
N ARG A 154 -19.76 -16.26 10.01
CA ARG A 154 -19.92 -17.41 10.91
C ARG A 154 -20.99 -17.16 11.98
N THR A 155 -21.06 -15.93 12.52
CA THR A 155 -21.96 -15.59 13.63
C THR A 155 -23.29 -15.00 13.18
N GLY A 156 -23.37 -14.50 11.95
CA GLY A 156 -24.51 -13.72 11.45
C GLY A 156 -24.67 -12.34 12.11
N LYS A 157 -23.65 -11.87 12.87
CA LYS A 157 -23.70 -10.61 13.60
C LYS A 157 -22.86 -9.55 12.88
N LYS A 158 -23.32 -8.29 12.98
CA LYS A 158 -22.49 -7.16 12.57
C LYS A 158 -21.26 -7.06 13.48
N VAL A 159 -20.11 -6.82 12.89
CA VAL A 159 -18.87 -6.47 13.60
C VAL A 159 -18.73 -4.95 13.54
N ALA A 160 -18.47 -4.32 14.69
CA ALA A 160 -18.30 -2.87 14.73
C ALA A 160 -17.13 -2.43 13.83
N GLY A 161 -17.32 -1.36 13.06
CA GLY A 161 -16.32 -0.85 12.11
C GLY A 161 -16.37 -1.48 10.73
N ALA A 162 -17.17 -2.56 10.51
CA ALA A 162 -17.32 -3.18 9.19
C ALA A 162 -18.73 -2.97 8.63
N ASP A 163 -18.80 -2.47 7.40
CA ASP A 163 -20.07 -2.36 6.68
C ASP A 163 -20.50 -3.75 6.17
N PRO A 164 -21.76 -4.18 6.35
CA PRO A 164 -22.21 -5.50 5.94
C PRO A 164 -22.13 -5.76 4.43
N VAL A 165 -22.23 -4.72 3.59
CA VAL A 165 -22.10 -4.87 2.14
C VAL A 165 -20.64 -5.11 1.77
N ASP A 166 -19.69 -4.43 2.43
CA ASP A 166 -18.26 -4.64 2.21
C ASP A 166 -17.82 -6.02 2.69
N VAL A 167 -18.36 -6.48 3.83
CA VAL A 167 -18.19 -7.87 4.30
C VAL A 167 -18.65 -8.88 3.26
N ALA A 168 -19.85 -8.69 2.71
CA ALA A 168 -20.39 -9.58 1.68
C ALA A 168 -19.57 -9.54 0.37
N THR A 169 -19.12 -8.34 -0.02
CA THR A 169 -18.28 -8.12 -1.21
C THR A 169 -16.94 -8.83 -1.07
N LEU A 170 -16.23 -8.64 0.04
CA LEU A 170 -14.94 -9.31 0.31
C LEU A 170 -15.09 -10.83 0.40
N ALA A 171 -16.19 -11.32 0.98
CA ALA A 171 -16.50 -12.76 0.99
C ALA A 171 -16.69 -13.31 -0.43
N LYS A 172 -17.41 -12.58 -1.30
CA LYS A 172 -17.59 -12.94 -2.71
C LYS A 172 -16.26 -12.94 -3.47
N ILE A 173 -15.40 -11.94 -3.24
CA ILE A 173 -14.08 -11.86 -3.85
C ILE A 173 -13.20 -13.04 -3.39
N ASN A 174 -13.24 -13.40 -2.10
CA ASN A 174 -12.54 -14.58 -1.60
C ASN A 174 -13.05 -15.87 -2.24
N LYS A 175 -14.37 -16.07 -2.31
CA LYS A 175 -14.98 -17.24 -2.96
C LYS A 175 -14.62 -17.36 -4.44
N SER A 176 -14.40 -16.23 -5.12
CA SER A 176 -13.99 -16.23 -6.54
C SER A 176 -12.49 -16.53 -6.76
N GLY A 177 -11.70 -16.70 -5.70
CA GLY A 177 -10.25 -16.92 -5.78
C GLY A 177 -9.43 -15.66 -6.07
N ARG A 178 -10.04 -14.48 -6.08
CA ARG A 178 -9.33 -13.20 -6.31
C ARG A 178 -8.70 -12.60 -5.05
N LEU A 179 -9.07 -13.07 -3.84
CA LEU A 179 -8.46 -12.59 -2.60
C LEU A 179 -7.17 -13.36 -2.30
N SER A 180 -6.12 -12.64 -1.99
CA SER A 180 -4.87 -13.15 -1.43
C SER A 180 -4.65 -12.60 -0.05
N PHE A 181 -4.24 -13.45 0.86
CA PHE A 181 -3.95 -13.04 2.22
C PHE A 181 -2.49 -12.62 2.39
N VAL A 182 -2.30 -11.55 3.13
CA VAL A 182 -1.02 -11.17 3.71
C VAL A 182 -0.94 -11.81 5.10
N ASP A 183 0.09 -12.61 5.33
CA ASP A 183 0.23 -13.37 6.57
C ASP A 183 1.19 -12.67 7.54
N GLY A 184 0.65 -11.71 8.28
CA GLY A 184 1.36 -11.00 9.33
C GLY A 184 2.27 -9.87 8.82
N ASP A 185 3.29 -9.59 9.60
CA ASP A 185 4.13 -8.39 9.47
C ASP A 185 5.31 -8.57 8.53
N ASN A 186 5.80 -7.45 7.96
CA ASN A 186 7.00 -7.39 7.12
C ASN A 186 6.94 -8.37 5.95
N LYS A 187 5.83 -8.37 5.21
CA LYS A 187 5.61 -9.28 4.08
C LYS A 187 5.78 -8.56 2.75
N GLU A 188 6.82 -8.88 2.04
CA GLU A 188 6.97 -8.46 0.65
C GLU A 188 5.96 -9.21 -0.21
N ILE A 189 5.03 -8.48 -0.84
CA ILE A 189 3.99 -9.02 -1.73
C ILE A 189 4.37 -8.90 -3.20
N PHE A 190 5.21 -7.93 -3.53
CA PHE A 190 5.87 -7.76 -4.82
C PHE A 190 7.30 -7.26 -4.56
N PRO A 191 8.27 -7.54 -5.46
CA PRO A 191 9.63 -7.01 -5.30
C PRO A 191 9.60 -5.49 -5.08
N GLY A 192 10.05 -5.04 -3.91
CA GLY A 192 10.04 -3.63 -3.52
C GLY A 192 8.72 -3.09 -2.96
N ILE A 193 7.70 -3.93 -2.72
CA ILE A 193 6.47 -3.54 -2.01
C ILE A 193 6.25 -4.48 -0.82
N THR A 194 6.33 -3.92 0.38
CA THR A 194 6.21 -4.66 1.64
C THR A 194 5.01 -4.16 2.45
N CYS A 195 4.19 -5.10 2.92
CA CYS A 195 3.11 -4.87 3.87
C CYS A 195 3.65 -4.96 5.30
N TYR A 196 3.31 -3.98 6.12
CA TYR A 196 3.63 -3.94 7.55
C TYR A 196 2.34 -3.87 8.36
N ILE A 197 2.31 -4.55 9.52
CA ILE A 197 1.21 -4.41 10.47
C ILE A 197 1.19 -2.99 11.00
N GLY A 198 0.02 -2.37 10.97
CA GLY A 198 -0.21 -1.02 11.43
C GLY A 198 -0.44 -0.89 12.94
N GLY A 199 -0.81 0.30 13.36
CA GLY A 199 -0.95 0.71 14.74
C GLY A 199 -2.33 0.47 15.37
N LYS A 200 -3.00 -0.63 15.04
CA LYS A 200 -4.30 -0.96 15.64
C LYS A 200 -5.41 0.09 15.41
N HIS A 201 -5.41 0.72 14.25
CA HIS A 201 -6.58 1.49 13.82
C HIS A 201 -7.81 0.58 13.70
N THR A 202 -7.64 -0.58 13.08
CA THR A 202 -8.56 -1.72 13.12
C THR A 202 -7.86 -2.94 13.69
N TRP A 203 -8.49 -4.12 13.65
CA TRP A 203 -7.94 -5.35 14.26
C TRP A 203 -6.54 -5.66 13.76
N GLN A 204 -6.32 -5.60 12.44
CA GLN A 204 -5.02 -5.84 11.80
C GLN A 204 -4.84 -4.92 10.59
N SER A 205 -5.00 -3.61 10.79
CA SER A 205 -4.69 -2.62 9.75
C SER A 205 -3.24 -2.75 9.30
N GLN A 206 -2.96 -2.43 8.03
CA GLN A 206 -1.62 -2.46 7.46
C GLN A 206 -1.27 -1.14 6.78
N TYR A 207 0.03 -0.91 6.61
CA TYR A 207 0.59 0.15 5.78
C TYR A 207 1.62 -0.44 4.81
N LEU A 208 1.96 0.30 3.76
CA LEU A 208 2.91 -0.15 2.75
C LEU A 208 4.24 0.62 2.81
N GLY A 209 5.33 -0.11 2.61
CA GLY A 209 6.60 0.44 2.17
C GLY A 209 6.79 0.15 0.68
N VAL A 210 7.08 1.19 -0.10
CA VAL A 210 7.23 1.11 -1.56
C VAL A 210 8.59 1.64 -1.96
N GLN A 211 9.39 0.84 -2.68
CA GLN A 211 10.69 1.27 -3.19
C GLN A 211 10.52 2.17 -4.42
N THR A 212 11.04 3.37 -4.34
CA THR A 212 10.99 4.38 -5.40
C THR A 212 12.39 4.90 -5.73
N ARG A 213 12.48 5.80 -6.69
CA ARG A 213 13.76 6.49 -7.00
C ARG A 213 14.24 7.38 -5.85
N ARG A 214 13.33 7.86 -5.00
CA ARG A 214 13.66 8.64 -3.80
C ARG A 214 13.98 7.76 -2.58
N GLY A 215 13.96 6.44 -2.73
CA GLY A 215 14.08 5.47 -1.67
C GLY A 215 12.71 4.95 -1.21
N SER A 216 12.62 4.45 0.01
CA SER A 216 11.39 3.89 0.56
C SER A 216 10.38 4.97 0.91
N VAL A 217 9.21 4.95 0.26
CA VAL A 217 8.02 5.74 0.59
C VAL A 217 7.10 4.88 1.44
N ILE A 218 6.58 5.43 2.53
CA ILE A 218 5.61 4.76 3.41
C ILE A 218 4.22 5.35 3.16
N LEU A 219 3.29 4.52 2.75
CA LEU A 219 1.88 4.86 2.61
C LEU A 219 1.18 4.41 3.90
N ALA A 220 0.93 5.35 4.79
CA ALA A 220 0.50 5.05 6.16
C ALA A 220 -0.98 4.66 6.25
N SER A 221 -1.84 5.09 5.30
CA SER A 221 -3.30 5.01 5.43
C SER A 221 -3.74 5.52 6.81
N ASP A 222 -4.72 4.94 7.42
CA ASP A 222 -5.29 5.41 8.70
C ASP A 222 -4.44 5.10 9.94
N ASN A 223 -3.25 4.54 9.75
CA ASN A 223 -2.30 4.45 10.85
C ASN A 223 -1.66 5.81 11.19
N VAL A 224 -1.77 6.78 10.26
CA VAL A 224 -1.44 8.20 10.43
C VAL A 224 -2.46 9.01 9.63
N TYR A 225 -3.32 9.76 10.27
CA TYR A 225 -4.31 10.61 9.59
C TYR A 225 -3.71 11.87 9.00
N LEU A 226 -2.92 12.59 9.81
CA LEU A 226 -2.34 13.88 9.48
C LEU A 226 -0.83 13.88 9.73
N PHE A 227 -0.08 14.72 9.03
CA PHE A 227 1.33 14.97 9.35
C PHE A 227 1.53 15.37 10.82
N GLU A 228 0.52 16.03 11.42
CA GLU A 228 0.53 16.41 12.82
C GLU A 228 0.70 15.21 13.78
N ASN A 229 0.15 14.02 13.44
CA ASN A 229 0.38 12.81 14.23
C ASN A 229 1.88 12.49 14.31
N LEU A 230 2.57 12.59 13.16
CA LEU A 230 4.01 12.36 13.10
C LEU A 230 4.78 13.51 13.75
N GLU A 231 4.50 14.76 13.40
CA GLU A 231 5.27 15.93 13.83
C GLU A 231 5.23 16.10 15.36
N LYS A 232 4.07 15.82 15.98
CA LYS A 232 3.89 15.92 17.44
C LYS A 232 4.04 14.59 18.18
N HIS A 233 4.22 13.49 17.45
CA HIS A 233 4.25 12.12 17.99
C HIS A 233 3.00 11.83 18.84
N LEU A 234 1.84 12.11 18.26
CA LEU A 234 0.54 11.86 18.87
C LEU A 234 -0.17 10.70 18.15
N PRO A 235 -0.86 9.82 18.89
CA PRO A 235 -1.60 8.75 18.25
C PRO A 235 -2.81 9.31 17.49
N ILE A 236 -3.31 8.53 16.54
CA ILE A 236 -4.63 8.78 15.95
C ILE A 236 -5.70 8.58 17.03
N THR A 237 -6.82 9.32 16.93
CA THR A 237 -7.91 9.20 17.91
C THR A 237 -8.65 7.87 17.78
N ALA A 238 -8.94 7.44 16.55
CA ALA A 238 -9.61 6.17 16.29
C ALA A 238 -8.61 5.00 16.25
N THR A 239 -8.13 4.57 17.40
CA THR A 239 -7.26 3.39 17.54
C THR A 239 -7.69 2.50 18.70
N LEU A 240 -7.54 1.18 18.52
CA LEU A 240 -7.78 0.18 19.57
C LEU A 240 -6.64 0.15 20.60
N ASP A 241 -5.45 0.69 20.23
CA ASP A 241 -4.26 0.72 21.09
C ASP A 241 -3.34 1.89 20.69
N ALA A 242 -3.41 2.97 21.46
CA ALA A 242 -2.59 4.17 21.24
C ALA A 242 -1.08 3.90 21.29
N LYS A 243 -0.66 2.97 22.14
CA LYS A 243 0.75 2.57 22.28
C LYS A 243 1.27 1.85 21.03
N ALA A 244 0.46 0.93 20.50
CA ALA A 244 0.76 0.25 19.26
C ALA A 244 0.80 1.24 18.07
N ASN A 245 -0.10 2.25 18.07
CA ASN A 245 -0.09 3.28 17.04
C ASN A 245 1.20 4.13 17.06
N LEU A 246 1.64 4.58 18.24
CA LEU A 246 2.92 5.30 18.37
C LEU A 246 4.12 4.44 17.95
N ALA A 247 4.15 3.16 18.34
CA ALA A 247 5.20 2.24 17.92
C ALA A 247 5.24 2.04 16.40
N ALA A 248 4.06 2.01 15.74
CA ALA A 248 3.98 1.95 14.28
C ALA A 248 4.51 3.24 13.63
N GLN A 249 4.21 4.43 14.18
CA GLN A 249 4.76 5.70 13.71
C GLN A 249 6.28 5.74 13.84
N ASP A 250 6.86 5.26 14.96
CA ASP A 250 8.30 5.18 15.15
C ASP A 250 8.95 4.26 14.13
N ARG A 251 8.32 3.11 13.87
CA ARG A 251 8.79 2.18 12.85
C ARG A 251 8.73 2.78 11.44
N MET A 252 7.66 3.50 11.10
CA MET A 252 7.57 4.20 9.81
C MET A 252 8.73 5.16 9.59
N ARG A 253 9.16 5.88 10.64
CA ARG A 253 10.33 6.77 10.59
C ARG A 253 11.63 6.01 10.30
N THR A 254 11.77 4.77 10.78
CA THR A 254 12.97 3.95 10.51
C THR A 254 12.96 3.32 9.12
N LEU A 255 11.79 3.12 8.53
CA LEU A 255 11.61 2.47 7.23
C LEU A 255 11.63 3.46 6.06
N ALA A 256 11.11 4.68 6.27
CA ALA A 256 11.08 5.71 5.24
C ALA A 256 12.49 6.23 4.93
N ALA A 257 12.74 6.54 3.66
CA ALA A 257 14.01 7.15 3.25
C ALA A 257 14.21 8.56 3.84
N SER A 258 13.12 9.26 4.13
CA SER A 258 13.10 10.53 4.87
C SER A 258 11.71 10.75 5.51
N PRO A 259 11.59 11.57 6.56
CA PRO A 259 10.31 11.80 7.26
C PRO A 259 9.20 12.35 6.36
N ASP A 260 9.51 13.13 5.34
CA ASP A 260 8.58 13.68 4.37
C ASP A 260 8.03 12.63 3.38
N LEU A 261 8.62 11.42 3.37
CA LEU A 261 8.14 10.27 2.59
C LEU A 261 7.26 9.30 3.39
N ILE A 262 6.76 9.73 4.55
CA ILE A 262 5.66 9.05 5.25
C ILE A 262 4.38 9.80 4.89
N ILE A 263 3.52 9.18 4.09
CA ILE A 263 2.34 9.80 3.51
C ILE A 263 1.11 9.46 4.35
N PRO A 264 0.48 10.44 5.02
CA PRO A 264 -0.74 10.26 5.81
C PRO A 264 -1.95 9.85 4.94
N GLY A 265 -2.96 9.25 5.59
CA GLY A 265 -4.19 8.79 4.94
C GLY A 265 -5.09 9.93 4.44
N HIS A 266 -5.25 10.97 5.26
CA HIS A 266 -6.33 11.95 5.08
C HIS A 266 -5.91 13.42 5.11
N ASP A 267 -4.60 13.72 5.11
CA ASP A 267 -4.10 15.08 5.24
C ASP A 267 -4.19 15.86 3.92
N PRO A 268 -4.94 16.98 3.85
CA PRO A 268 -4.99 17.84 2.66
C PRO A 268 -3.60 18.41 2.29
N GLN A 269 -2.66 18.50 3.24
CA GLN A 269 -1.31 18.95 2.97
C GLN A 269 -0.55 18.05 2.01
N VAL A 270 -0.93 16.77 1.85
CA VAL A 270 -0.36 15.88 0.82
C VAL A 270 -0.49 16.52 -0.55
N PHE A 271 -1.64 17.14 -0.85
CA PHE A 271 -1.92 17.75 -2.15
C PHE A 271 -1.31 19.14 -2.34
N THR A 272 -0.63 19.67 -1.35
CA THR A 272 0.12 20.95 -1.40
C THR A 272 1.62 20.78 -1.22
N ARG A 273 2.06 19.73 -0.51
CA ARG A 273 3.48 19.41 -0.27
C ARG A 273 4.15 18.72 -1.45
N PHE A 274 3.38 18.00 -2.28
CA PHE A 274 3.92 17.20 -3.38
C PHE A 274 3.56 17.76 -4.76
N PRO A 275 4.39 17.47 -5.80
CA PRO A 275 4.16 17.95 -7.16
C PRO A 275 2.81 17.50 -7.71
N LYS A 276 1.99 18.46 -8.14
CA LYS A 276 0.71 18.20 -8.79
C LYS A 276 0.95 17.69 -10.21
N VAL A 277 0.30 16.57 -10.56
CA VAL A 277 0.37 15.96 -11.91
C VAL A 277 -0.97 16.02 -12.64
N ALA A 278 -2.08 16.15 -11.90
CA ALA A 278 -3.42 16.33 -12.44
C ALA A 278 -4.29 17.05 -11.39
N PRO A 279 -5.54 17.47 -11.70
CA PRO A 279 -6.38 18.25 -10.77
C PRO A 279 -6.51 17.64 -9.37
N HIS A 280 -6.62 16.32 -9.26
CA HIS A 280 -6.82 15.60 -8.00
C HIS A 280 -5.66 14.64 -7.66
N VAL A 281 -4.52 14.76 -8.36
CA VAL A 281 -3.42 13.81 -8.25
C VAL A 281 -2.10 14.52 -8.01
N VAL A 282 -1.36 14.06 -7.02
CA VAL A 282 0.04 14.45 -6.78
C VAL A 282 0.95 13.23 -6.81
N ARG A 283 2.22 13.45 -7.20
CA ARG A 283 3.25 12.41 -7.18
C ARG A 283 4.03 12.51 -5.87
N VAL A 284 4.08 11.43 -5.08
CA VAL A 284 4.67 11.42 -3.72
C VAL A 284 6.06 10.77 -3.64
N ASP A 285 6.56 10.22 -4.78
CA ASP A 285 7.91 9.66 -4.91
C ASP A 285 8.90 10.57 -5.64
#